data_0611072bcb155c22e8bfc20d809540f1
#
_entry.id   0611072bcb155c22e8bfc20d809540f1
#
_cell.length_a   1.000
_cell.length_b   1.000
_cell.length_c   1.000
_cell.angle_alpha   90.00
_cell.angle_beta   90.00
_cell.angle_gamma   90.00
#
_symmetry.space_group_name_H-M   'P 1'
#
loop_
_entity.id
_entity.type
_entity.pdbx_description
1 polymer ?
#
loop_
_entity_poly.entity_id
_entity_poly.type
_entity_poly.pdbx_seq_one_letter_code
_entity_poly.pdbx_strand_id
1 'polypeptide(L)'
;MEKEEKIIFGFILLFMFIGTVGFTYGYFRAEFAFKSDNIESTTGTLELTYTDNNPLIYKSNFKPGEVITKTIIVENTGTLDATYNIIWKEYNNQITNNELVISAVCDSMNKDDIMYGSCTNIEEKPITNDNLKTKVTISPGIKHRYNITITFKNIDENQNYNQGKTFSGIINIKDSFIDK
;
A
#
# COMPACT_ATOMS: atom_id res chain seq x y z
N MET A 1 -32.43 27.68 60.96
CA MET A 1 -32.47 28.20 59.60
C MET A 1 -33.93 28.35 59.20
N GLU A 2 -34.37 29.59 59.04
CA GLU A 2 -35.74 29.91 58.70
C GLU A 2 -36.07 29.44 57.25
N LYS A 3 -37.34 29.33 56.93
CA LYS A 3 -37.79 28.80 55.65
C LYS A 3 -37.24 29.60 54.43
N GLU A 4 -37.11 30.92 54.65
CA GLU A 4 -36.57 31.85 53.65
C GLU A 4 -35.07 31.68 53.43
N GLU A 5 -34.29 31.38 54.45
CA GLU A 5 -32.84 31.09 54.31
C GLU A 5 -32.60 29.84 53.49
N LYS A 6 -33.42 28.82 53.63
CA LYS A 6 -33.34 27.56 52.81
C LYS A 6 -33.63 27.80 51.33
N ILE A 7 -34.59 28.70 51.07
CA ILE A 7 -34.95 29.07 49.68
C ILE A 7 -33.81 29.85 49.03
N ILE A 8 -33.24 30.84 49.74
CA ILE A 8 -32.12 31.62 49.25
C ILE A 8 -30.89 30.71 48.99
N PHE A 9 -30.60 29.81 49.93
CA PHE A 9 -29.49 28.84 49.76
C PHE A 9 -29.70 27.92 48.56
N GLY A 10 -30.96 27.47 48.29
CA GLY A 10 -31.30 26.69 47.12
C GLY A 10 -31.07 27.43 45.80
N PHE A 11 -31.44 28.72 45.75
CA PHE A 11 -31.17 29.56 44.57
C PHE A 11 -29.66 29.77 44.33
N ILE A 12 -28.88 30.00 45.39
CA ILE A 12 -27.40 30.14 45.25
C ILE A 12 -26.77 28.87 44.68
N LEU A 13 -27.18 27.69 45.18
CA LEU A 13 -26.69 26.42 44.65
C LEU A 13 -27.10 26.21 43.18
N LEU A 14 -28.34 26.57 42.82
CA LEU A 14 -28.82 26.48 41.45
C LEU A 14 -28.01 27.40 40.51
N PHE A 15 -27.76 28.63 40.90
CA PHE A 15 -26.93 29.56 40.11
C PHE A 15 -25.48 29.11 39.98
N MET A 16 -24.88 28.54 41.04
CA MET A 16 -23.55 27.95 40.96
C MET A 16 -23.52 26.79 39.98
N PHE A 17 -24.53 25.93 39.99
CA PHE A 17 -24.62 24.78 39.07
C PHE A 17 -24.76 25.23 37.63
N ILE A 18 -25.64 26.19 37.32
CA ILE A 18 -25.81 26.76 35.99
C ILE A 18 -24.52 27.44 35.52
N GLY A 19 -23.85 28.17 36.40
CA GLY A 19 -22.57 28.83 36.11
C GLY A 19 -21.48 27.81 35.71
N THR A 20 -21.33 26.75 36.51
CA THR A 20 -20.30 25.72 36.22
C THR A 20 -20.56 24.97 34.91
N VAL A 21 -21.81 24.60 34.63
CA VAL A 21 -22.18 23.93 33.35
C VAL A 21 -21.99 24.87 32.16
N GLY A 22 -22.40 26.15 32.31
CA GLY A 22 -22.22 27.15 31.25
C GLY A 22 -20.73 27.43 30.94
N PHE A 23 -19.89 27.53 31.98
CA PHE A 23 -18.45 27.73 31.83
C PHE A 23 -17.78 26.54 31.16
N THR A 24 -18.13 25.32 31.58
CA THR A 24 -17.59 24.11 31.02
C THR A 24 -17.97 23.97 29.54
N TYR A 25 -19.24 24.23 29.21
CA TYR A 25 -19.72 24.19 27.84
C TYR A 25 -19.06 25.25 26.96
N GLY A 26 -18.92 26.49 27.47
CA GLY A 26 -18.23 27.57 26.75
C GLY A 26 -16.75 27.27 26.51
N TYR A 27 -16.07 26.71 27.55
CA TYR A 27 -14.67 26.31 27.41
C TYR A 27 -14.47 25.24 26.36
N PHE A 28 -15.26 24.16 26.39
CA PHE A 28 -15.20 23.10 25.37
C PHE A 28 -15.51 23.62 23.97
N ARG A 29 -16.46 24.51 23.82
CA ARG A 29 -16.82 25.09 22.52
C ARG A 29 -15.71 25.99 21.96
N ALA A 30 -15.07 26.77 22.85
CA ALA A 30 -13.92 27.61 22.48
C ALA A 30 -12.72 26.74 22.06
N GLU A 31 -12.43 25.68 22.80
CA GLU A 31 -11.31 24.76 22.45
C GLU A 31 -11.54 24.01 21.15
N PHE A 32 -12.79 23.61 20.86
CA PHE A 32 -13.15 23.04 19.57
C PHE A 32 -13.09 24.06 18.43
N ALA A 33 -13.49 25.30 18.64
CA ALA A 33 -13.40 26.36 17.65
C ALA A 33 -11.94 26.76 17.36
N PHE A 34 -11.10 26.86 18.38
CA PHE A 34 -9.66 27.14 18.22
C PHE A 34 -8.91 25.98 17.52
N LYS A 35 -9.34 24.73 17.72
CA LYS A 35 -8.79 23.59 16.97
C LYS A 35 -9.29 23.50 15.54
N SER A 36 -10.45 24.10 15.24
CA SER A 36 -11.05 24.10 13.91
C SER A 36 -10.44 25.15 12.97
N ASP A 37 -9.95 26.28 13.50
CA ASP A 37 -9.48 27.40 12.67
C ASP A 37 -8.00 27.34 12.26
N ASN A 38 -7.21 26.35 12.74
CA ASN A 38 -5.79 26.20 12.40
C ASN A 38 -5.41 24.81 11.91
N ILE A 39 -6.36 23.97 11.54
CA ILE A 39 -6.10 22.80 10.76
C ILE A 39 -6.61 23.13 9.35
N GLU A 40 -5.78 23.72 8.51
CA GLU A 40 -5.79 23.34 7.11
C GLU A 40 -5.48 21.84 7.10
N SER A 41 -6.50 21.04 7.39
CA SER A 41 -6.49 19.63 7.08
C SER A 41 -6.49 19.58 5.57
N THR A 42 -5.31 19.64 4.97
CA THR A 42 -5.08 19.05 3.67
C THR A 42 -5.35 17.56 3.87
N THR A 43 -6.63 17.20 3.82
CA THR A 43 -7.08 15.82 3.73
C THR A 43 -6.59 15.30 2.39
N GLY A 44 -5.30 14.95 2.34
CA GLY A 44 -4.75 14.24 1.22
C GLY A 44 -5.34 12.84 1.21
N THR A 45 -5.70 12.36 0.05
CA THR A 45 -6.16 10.99 -0.15
C THR A 45 -4.98 10.10 -0.50
N LEU A 46 -4.90 8.93 0.15
CA LEU A 46 -4.01 7.83 -0.25
C LEU A 46 -4.85 6.89 -1.10
N GLU A 47 -4.53 6.79 -2.38
CA GLU A 47 -5.25 5.93 -3.31
C GLU A 47 -4.29 5.33 -4.33
N LEU A 48 -4.20 4.00 -4.36
CA LEU A 48 -3.40 3.26 -5.33
C LEU A 48 -4.31 2.41 -6.22
N THR A 49 -4.08 2.50 -7.52
CA THR A 49 -4.71 1.63 -8.51
C THR A 49 -3.70 0.62 -9.04
N TYR A 50 -4.08 -0.65 -9.09
CA TYR A 50 -3.29 -1.73 -9.65
C TYR A 50 -3.95 -2.26 -10.92
N THR A 51 -3.22 -2.31 -12.02
CA THR A 51 -3.69 -2.82 -13.30
C THR A 51 -2.84 -3.99 -13.76
N ASP A 52 -3.51 -5.10 -14.04
CA ASP A 52 -2.94 -6.33 -14.56
C ASP A 52 -3.95 -7.01 -15.49
N ASN A 53 -3.71 -6.92 -16.80
CA ASN A 53 -4.64 -7.41 -17.81
C ASN A 53 -4.73 -8.95 -17.88
N ASN A 54 -3.73 -9.65 -17.33
CA ASN A 54 -3.71 -11.11 -17.25
C ASN A 54 -3.09 -11.54 -15.92
N PRO A 55 -3.87 -11.55 -14.83
CA PRO A 55 -3.33 -11.74 -13.49
C PRO A 55 -2.63 -13.09 -13.28
N LEU A 56 -3.15 -14.17 -13.89
CA LEU A 56 -2.57 -15.50 -13.72
C LEU A 56 -1.34 -15.69 -14.58
N ILE A 57 -0.21 -15.90 -13.96
CA ILE A 57 0.99 -16.45 -14.58
C ILE A 57 0.89 -17.96 -14.44
N TYR A 58 0.89 -18.68 -15.55
CA TYR A 58 0.86 -20.15 -15.56
C TYR A 58 1.74 -20.71 -16.66
N LYS A 59 2.62 -21.63 -16.33
CA LYS A 59 3.44 -22.36 -17.28
C LYS A 59 3.55 -23.82 -16.84
N SER A 60 3.02 -24.72 -17.65
CA SER A 60 3.25 -26.17 -17.54
C SER A 60 4.44 -26.59 -18.41
N ASN A 61 5.12 -27.65 -18.01
CA ASN A 61 6.32 -28.13 -18.73
C ASN A 61 7.33 -26.99 -18.99
N PHE A 62 7.56 -26.17 -17.99
CA PHE A 62 8.51 -25.08 -18.10
C PHE A 62 9.91 -25.67 -18.32
N LYS A 63 10.61 -25.23 -19.37
CA LYS A 63 11.91 -25.77 -19.76
C LYS A 63 13.04 -24.82 -19.42
N PRO A 64 14.24 -25.34 -19.12
CA PRO A 64 15.43 -24.50 -18.96
C PRO A 64 15.63 -23.59 -20.19
N GLY A 65 15.94 -22.32 -19.92
CA GLY A 65 16.09 -21.28 -20.95
C GLY A 65 14.79 -20.58 -21.36
N GLU A 66 13.62 -21.10 -21.01
CA GLU A 66 12.36 -20.40 -21.30
C GLU A 66 12.13 -19.20 -20.38
N VAL A 67 11.40 -18.22 -20.91
CA VAL A 67 11.10 -16.95 -20.24
C VAL A 67 9.61 -16.67 -20.31
N ILE A 68 9.07 -16.12 -19.24
CA ILE A 68 7.72 -15.52 -19.18
C ILE A 68 7.89 -14.02 -18.93
N THR A 69 7.21 -13.21 -19.71
CA THR A 69 7.17 -11.76 -19.50
C THR A 69 5.77 -11.32 -19.09
N LYS A 70 5.71 -10.30 -18.22
CA LYS A 70 4.47 -9.74 -17.72
C LYS A 70 4.63 -8.26 -17.41
N THR A 71 3.62 -7.48 -17.71
CA THR A 71 3.58 -6.05 -17.35
C THR A 71 2.50 -5.81 -16.32
N ILE A 72 2.83 -5.09 -15.27
CA ILE A 72 1.90 -4.55 -14.28
C ILE A 72 2.09 -3.04 -14.15
N ILE A 73 1.03 -2.34 -13.79
CA ILE A 73 1.05 -0.89 -13.56
C ILE A 73 0.48 -0.61 -12.18
N VAL A 74 1.19 0.23 -11.43
CA VAL A 74 0.74 0.80 -10.15
C VAL A 74 0.63 2.30 -10.33
N GLU A 75 -0.52 2.88 -10.07
CA GLU A 75 -0.76 4.32 -10.20
C GLU A 75 -1.18 4.89 -8.85
N ASN A 76 -0.61 6.03 -8.48
CA ASN A 76 -1.09 6.81 -7.34
C ASN A 76 -2.10 7.85 -7.84
N THR A 77 -3.39 7.56 -7.66
CA THR A 77 -4.51 8.44 -7.97
C THR A 77 -4.87 9.37 -6.81
N GLY A 78 -4.21 9.21 -5.66
CA GLY A 78 -4.37 10.06 -4.50
C GLY A 78 -3.64 11.40 -4.64
N THR A 79 -3.63 12.17 -3.55
CA THR A 79 -2.99 13.49 -3.48
C THR A 79 -1.76 13.53 -2.57
N LEU A 80 -1.45 12.41 -1.90
CA LEU A 80 -0.27 12.24 -1.05
C LEU A 80 0.65 11.15 -1.60
N ASP A 81 1.94 11.21 -1.26
CA ASP A 81 2.86 10.12 -1.53
C ASP A 81 2.37 8.82 -0.89
N ALA A 82 2.33 7.76 -1.65
CA ALA A 82 1.93 6.44 -1.20
C ALA A 82 3.11 5.49 -1.21
N THR A 83 3.06 4.47 -0.38
CA THR A 83 4.07 3.41 -0.33
C THR A 83 3.40 2.06 -0.48
N TYR A 84 3.97 1.17 -1.29
CA TYR A 84 3.44 -0.16 -1.53
C TYR A 84 4.51 -1.24 -1.56
N ASN A 85 4.07 -2.47 -1.38
CA ASN A 85 4.86 -3.68 -1.58
C ASN A 85 4.31 -4.44 -2.79
N ILE A 86 5.17 -5.05 -3.58
CA ILE A 86 4.79 -6.00 -4.62
C ILE A 86 4.90 -7.40 -4.01
N ILE A 87 3.82 -8.15 -4.03
CA ILE A 87 3.69 -9.44 -3.35
C ILE A 87 3.15 -10.53 -4.29
N TRP A 88 3.37 -11.78 -3.93
CA TRP A 88 2.57 -12.87 -4.46
C TRP A 88 1.22 -12.92 -3.73
N LYS A 89 0.11 -12.83 -4.46
CA LYS A 89 -1.24 -13.12 -3.96
C LYS A 89 -1.48 -14.62 -3.92
N GLU A 90 -1.03 -15.29 -4.97
CA GLU A 90 -1.03 -16.74 -5.09
C GLU A 90 0.34 -17.17 -5.59
N TYR A 91 0.80 -18.33 -5.15
CA TYR A 91 2.12 -18.81 -5.47
C TYR A 91 2.17 -20.33 -5.41
N ASN A 92 2.60 -20.95 -6.53
CA ASN A 92 2.91 -22.37 -6.60
C ASN A 92 4.10 -22.57 -7.52
N ASN A 93 5.24 -22.91 -6.96
CA ASN A 93 6.46 -23.20 -7.70
C ASN A 93 6.91 -24.62 -7.40
N GLN A 94 6.91 -25.47 -8.43
CA GLN A 94 7.40 -26.84 -8.34
C GLN A 94 8.87 -26.97 -8.77
N ILE A 95 9.44 -25.92 -9.41
CA ILE A 95 10.83 -25.90 -9.89
C ILE A 95 11.73 -25.70 -8.67
N THR A 96 12.71 -26.56 -8.51
CA THR A 96 13.62 -26.61 -7.36
C THR A 96 14.99 -26.00 -7.67
N ASN A 97 15.87 -26.00 -6.68
CA ASN A 97 17.26 -25.53 -6.74
C ASN A 97 17.43 -24.06 -7.12
N ASN A 98 16.40 -23.22 -6.82
CA ASN A 98 16.45 -21.79 -7.15
C ASN A 98 16.68 -21.47 -8.62
N GLU A 99 16.35 -22.41 -9.51
CA GLU A 99 16.56 -22.26 -10.95
C GLU A 99 15.51 -21.36 -11.62
N LEU A 100 14.38 -21.13 -10.96
CA LEU A 100 13.41 -20.14 -11.41
C LEU A 100 13.70 -18.81 -10.76
N VAL A 101 13.99 -17.79 -11.57
CA VAL A 101 14.34 -16.45 -11.12
C VAL A 101 13.36 -15.42 -11.67
N ILE A 102 13.24 -14.31 -10.96
CA ILE A 102 12.42 -13.17 -11.34
C ILE A 102 13.26 -11.90 -11.31
N SER A 103 13.02 -11.02 -12.27
CA SER A 103 13.51 -9.65 -12.30
C SER A 103 12.45 -8.71 -12.86
N ALA A 104 12.57 -7.41 -12.65
CA ALA A 104 11.73 -6.44 -13.32
C ALA A 104 12.45 -5.12 -13.51
N VAL A 105 12.24 -4.52 -14.68
CA VAL A 105 12.58 -3.13 -14.97
C VAL A 105 11.36 -2.28 -14.69
N CYS A 106 11.58 -1.16 -14.01
CA CYS A 106 10.53 -0.22 -13.62
C CYS A 106 10.70 1.10 -14.34
N ASP A 107 9.67 1.50 -15.09
CA ASP A 107 9.57 2.80 -15.73
C ASP A 107 8.62 3.69 -14.95
N SER A 108 9.02 4.94 -14.69
CA SER A 108 8.16 5.96 -14.11
C SER A 108 7.51 6.79 -15.22
N MET A 109 6.18 6.94 -15.17
CA MET A 109 5.39 7.65 -16.17
C MET A 109 4.46 8.64 -15.48
N ASN A 110 4.07 9.70 -16.19
CA ASN A 110 3.00 10.58 -15.74
C ASN A 110 1.61 9.96 -16.06
N LYS A 111 0.54 10.67 -15.68
CA LYS A 111 -0.84 10.27 -15.96
C LYS A 111 -1.16 10.08 -17.46
N ASP A 112 -0.42 10.75 -18.34
CA ASP A 112 -0.60 10.71 -19.80
C ASP A 112 0.28 9.63 -20.46
N ASP A 113 0.83 8.70 -19.67
CA ASP A 113 1.72 7.59 -20.07
C ASP A 113 3.04 8.05 -20.70
N ILE A 114 3.45 9.30 -20.44
CA ILE A 114 4.74 9.80 -20.89
C ILE A 114 5.80 9.38 -19.87
N MET A 115 6.77 8.59 -20.33
CA MET A 115 7.92 8.18 -19.52
C MET A 115 8.80 9.39 -19.20
N TYR A 116 9.17 9.55 -17.95
CA TYR A 116 10.09 10.61 -17.55
C TYR A 116 11.23 10.14 -16.62
N GLY A 117 11.30 8.87 -16.33
CA GLY A 117 12.38 8.31 -15.53
C GLY A 117 12.22 6.82 -15.26
N SER A 118 13.11 6.30 -14.45
CA SER A 118 13.03 4.93 -13.91
C SER A 118 12.55 4.96 -12.46
N CYS A 119 11.89 3.91 -12.04
CA CYS A 119 11.56 3.67 -10.65
C CYS A 119 12.38 2.50 -10.09
N THR A 120 12.01 1.97 -8.93
CA THR A 120 12.81 0.95 -8.27
C THR A 120 12.63 -0.41 -8.93
N ASN A 121 13.68 -0.90 -9.57
CA ASN A 121 13.72 -2.23 -10.21
C ASN A 121 13.60 -3.37 -9.18
N ILE A 122 13.22 -4.54 -9.67
CA ILE A 122 13.41 -5.82 -8.97
C ILE A 122 14.64 -6.47 -9.56
N GLU A 123 15.71 -6.51 -8.77
CA GLU A 123 16.93 -7.23 -9.17
C GLU A 123 16.65 -8.72 -9.32
N GLU A 124 17.42 -9.37 -10.21
CA GLU A 124 17.28 -10.80 -10.43
C GLU A 124 17.49 -11.58 -9.13
N LYS A 125 16.49 -12.37 -8.77
CA LYS A 125 16.53 -13.21 -7.57
C LYS A 125 15.73 -14.50 -7.78
N PRO A 126 16.03 -15.58 -7.04
CA PRO A 126 15.20 -16.77 -7.01
C PRO A 126 13.77 -16.44 -6.63
N ILE A 127 12.81 -17.13 -7.24
CA ILE A 127 11.40 -17.00 -6.88
C ILE A 127 11.14 -17.76 -5.58
N THR A 128 10.73 -17.02 -4.56
CA THR A 128 10.28 -17.52 -3.27
C THR A 128 8.91 -16.96 -2.97
N ASN A 129 8.23 -17.47 -1.94
CA ASN A 129 6.93 -16.93 -1.50
C ASN A 129 7.05 -15.63 -0.68
N ASP A 130 8.17 -14.94 -0.80
CA ASP A 130 8.41 -13.66 -0.14
C ASP A 130 7.91 -12.48 -0.98
N ASN A 131 7.93 -11.30 -0.39
CA ASN A 131 7.65 -10.07 -1.11
C ASN A 131 8.64 -9.89 -2.27
N LEU A 132 8.12 -9.57 -3.45
CA LEU A 132 8.94 -9.30 -4.63
C LEU A 132 9.73 -8.00 -4.47
N LYS A 133 9.06 -6.96 -3.96
CA LYS A 133 9.66 -5.67 -3.62
C LYS A 133 8.90 -5.05 -2.45
N THR A 134 9.60 -4.33 -1.57
CA THR A 134 9.01 -3.69 -0.40
C THR A 134 9.29 -2.19 -0.36
N LYS A 135 8.39 -1.45 0.27
CA LYS A 135 8.55 -0.01 0.55
C LYS A 135 8.87 0.83 -0.68
N VAL A 136 8.15 0.60 -1.78
CA VAL A 136 8.27 1.44 -2.97
C VAL A 136 7.39 2.67 -2.80
N THR A 137 7.98 3.86 -2.85
CA THR A 137 7.24 5.12 -2.77
C THR A 137 6.85 5.59 -4.17
N ILE A 138 5.63 6.11 -4.29
CA ILE A 138 5.08 6.65 -5.53
C ILE A 138 4.36 7.97 -5.26
N SER A 139 4.73 9.02 -5.96
CA SER A 139 4.13 10.35 -5.81
C SER A 139 2.78 10.47 -6.52
N PRO A 140 1.93 11.43 -6.12
CA PRO A 140 0.64 11.68 -6.75
C PRO A 140 0.71 11.86 -8.27
N GLY A 141 -0.22 11.24 -8.99
CA GLY A 141 -0.32 11.33 -10.45
C GLY A 141 0.79 10.60 -11.22
N ILE A 142 1.59 9.78 -10.53
CA ILE A 142 2.65 8.97 -11.13
C ILE A 142 2.18 7.53 -11.31
N LYS A 143 2.65 6.91 -12.38
CA LYS A 143 2.52 5.48 -12.69
C LYS A 143 3.88 4.81 -12.67
N HIS A 144 3.99 3.67 -12.01
CA HIS A 144 5.12 2.75 -12.08
C HIS A 144 4.72 1.56 -12.96
N ARG A 145 5.38 1.40 -14.11
CA ARG A 145 5.20 0.26 -15.01
C ARG A 145 6.34 -0.72 -14.81
N TYR A 146 6.03 -1.90 -14.32
CA TYR A 146 6.99 -2.99 -14.17
C TYR A 146 6.89 -3.95 -15.34
N ASN A 147 7.99 -4.11 -16.06
CA ASN A 147 8.17 -5.14 -17.05
C ASN A 147 8.89 -6.31 -16.37
N ILE A 148 8.12 -7.28 -15.92
CA ILE A 148 8.56 -8.44 -15.15
C ILE A 148 9.02 -9.54 -16.11
N THR A 149 10.15 -10.14 -15.76
CA THR A 149 10.72 -11.29 -16.47
C THR A 149 10.91 -12.44 -15.48
N ILE A 150 10.34 -13.59 -15.77
CA ILE A 150 10.52 -14.83 -15.03
C ILE A 150 11.27 -15.79 -15.94
N THR A 151 12.45 -16.21 -15.52
CA THR A 151 13.36 -17.05 -16.30
C THR A 151 13.61 -18.38 -15.59
N PHE A 152 13.41 -19.48 -16.29
CA PHE A 152 13.96 -20.76 -15.87
C PHE A 152 15.41 -20.84 -16.38
N LYS A 153 16.36 -20.69 -15.46
CA LYS A 153 17.77 -20.69 -15.82
C LYS A 153 18.18 -21.99 -16.51
N ASN A 154 18.91 -21.89 -17.62
CA ASN A 154 19.63 -23.00 -18.19
C ASN A 154 21.03 -23.01 -17.58
N ILE A 155 21.37 -24.09 -16.89
CA ILE A 155 22.69 -24.30 -16.28
C ILE A 155 23.40 -25.46 -16.99
N ASP A 156 24.72 -25.52 -16.90
CA ASP A 156 25.53 -26.54 -17.56
C ASP A 156 25.45 -27.93 -16.88
N GLU A 157 24.38 -28.19 -16.14
CA GLU A 157 24.13 -29.40 -15.38
C GLU A 157 22.83 -30.07 -15.83
N ASN A 158 22.65 -31.35 -15.46
CA ASN A 158 21.43 -32.06 -15.75
C ASN A 158 20.26 -31.54 -14.90
N GLN A 159 19.25 -30.96 -15.54
CA GLN A 159 18.03 -30.40 -14.93
C GLN A 159 16.79 -31.30 -15.08
N ASN A 160 16.94 -32.58 -15.42
CA ASN A 160 15.83 -33.52 -15.65
C ASN A 160 14.91 -33.64 -14.38
N TYR A 161 15.42 -33.37 -13.18
CA TYR A 161 14.63 -33.36 -11.96
C TYR A 161 13.54 -32.27 -11.94
N ASN A 162 13.62 -31.28 -12.83
CA ASN A 162 12.61 -30.25 -13.05
C ASN A 162 11.72 -30.51 -14.27
N GLN A 163 11.93 -31.62 -14.99
CA GLN A 163 11.13 -31.96 -16.15
C GLN A 163 9.64 -32.15 -15.79
N GLY A 164 8.75 -31.59 -16.59
CA GLY A 164 7.30 -31.68 -16.40
C GLY A 164 6.73 -30.84 -15.24
N LYS A 165 7.58 -30.13 -14.51
CA LYS A 165 7.14 -29.27 -13.39
C LYS A 165 6.46 -28.01 -13.90
N THR A 166 5.64 -27.42 -13.01
CA THR A 166 4.82 -26.26 -13.32
C THR A 166 5.19 -25.10 -12.40
N PHE A 167 4.93 -23.91 -12.91
CA PHE A 167 4.92 -22.67 -12.13
C PHE A 167 3.59 -21.96 -12.33
N SER A 168 3.01 -21.46 -11.26
CA SER A 168 1.89 -20.52 -11.30
C SER A 168 1.99 -19.48 -10.20
N GLY A 169 1.47 -18.29 -10.47
CA GLY A 169 1.43 -17.21 -9.49
C GLY A 169 0.55 -16.06 -9.92
N ILE A 170 0.07 -15.30 -8.95
CA ILE A 170 -0.63 -14.03 -9.15
C ILE A 170 0.13 -12.98 -8.37
N ILE A 171 0.58 -11.94 -9.07
CA ILE A 171 1.22 -10.77 -8.45
C ILE A 171 0.13 -9.77 -8.06
N ASN A 172 0.32 -9.11 -6.94
CA ASN A 172 -0.54 -8.03 -6.48
C ASN A 172 0.29 -6.99 -5.74
N ILE A 173 -0.32 -5.87 -5.39
CA ILE A 173 0.26 -4.88 -4.48
C ILE A 173 -0.42 -4.95 -3.13
N LYS A 174 0.32 -4.61 -2.10
CA LYS A 174 -0.19 -4.37 -0.75
C LYS A 174 0.28 -3.00 -0.32
N ASP A 175 -0.68 -2.14 0.03
CA ASP A 175 -0.39 -0.83 0.59
C ASP A 175 0.39 -1.01 1.89
N SER A 176 1.47 -0.30 2.02
CA SER A 176 2.17 -0.17 3.29
C SER A 176 1.87 1.22 3.82
N PHE A 177 0.85 1.34 4.65
CA PHE A 177 0.67 2.55 5.45
C PHE A 177 1.88 2.66 6.38
N ILE A 178 2.54 3.81 6.35
CA ILE A 178 3.52 4.13 7.37
C ILE A 178 2.67 4.45 8.61
N ASP A 179 2.58 3.50 9.54
CA ASP A 179 2.16 3.80 10.91
C ASP A 179 3.16 4.82 11.45
N LYS A 180 2.68 6.08 11.61
CA LYS A 180 3.40 7.13 12.32
C LYS A 180 3.10 7.05 13.79
#